data_a92c0ef4b11e90271f02131382d01cd0
#
_entry.id   a92c0ef4b11e90271f02131382d01cd0
#
_cell.length_a   1.000
_cell.length_b   1.000
_cell.length_c   1.000
_cell.angle_alpha   90.00
_cell.angle_beta   90.00
_cell.angle_gamma   90.00
#
_symmetry.space_group_name_H-M   'P 1'
#
loop_
_entity.id
_entity.type
_entity.pdbx_description
1 polymer ?
#
loop_
_entity_poly.entity_id
_entity_poly.type
_entity_poly.pdbx_seq_one_letter_code
_entity_poly.pdbx_strand_id
1 'polypeptide(L)'
;MKRTVIAALTFFIAIAAIGCGAKKDDNLDIIGGADGPTSIFLASKSKEDKALSWLYEKGRINVIWGDKIYSKDTHGGFHGDGSSLYSYQFTDSSMEPEMEESEYWKSIPLSEEVSNLINNSIGDECAEAIPEIPNGYYFFYDGHTEAADPYDESELWNRASINCTVALYDADEDILYIFIKDT
;
A
#
# COMPACT_ATOMS: atom_id res chain seq x y z
N MET A 1 73.64 -11.75 2.66
CA MET A 1 72.26 -12.16 2.78
C MET A 1 71.56 -11.37 3.92
N LYS A 2 71.44 -10.04 3.87
CA LYS A 2 70.72 -9.21 4.86
C LYS A 2 70.00 -7.98 4.29
N ARG A 3 69.69 -7.97 2.98
CA ARG A 3 69.05 -6.81 2.34
C ARG A 3 67.67 -7.08 1.74
N THR A 4 67.10 -8.28 1.86
CA THR A 4 65.85 -8.67 1.22
C THR A 4 64.65 -8.74 2.19
N VAL A 5 64.82 -8.51 3.48
CA VAL A 5 63.74 -8.62 4.50
C VAL A 5 63.05 -7.28 4.82
N ILE A 6 63.67 -6.15 4.45
CA ILE A 6 63.11 -4.81 4.78
C ILE A 6 62.14 -4.30 3.72
N ALA A 7 62.13 -4.85 2.50
CA ALA A 7 61.23 -4.42 1.43
C ALA A 7 59.81 -5.02 1.49
N ALA A 8 59.60 -6.07 2.31
CA ALA A 8 58.29 -6.76 2.43
C ALA A 8 57.37 -6.18 3.52
N LEU A 9 57.91 -5.32 4.41
CA LEU A 9 57.13 -4.79 5.55
C LEU A 9 56.50 -3.41 5.28
N THR A 10 56.90 -2.73 4.20
CA THR A 10 56.39 -1.41 3.84
C THR A 10 55.22 -1.45 2.89
N PHE A 11 54.86 -2.63 2.37
CA PHE A 11 53.71 -2.76 1.41
C PHE A 11 52.36 -3.08 2.08
N PHE A 12 52.37 -3.34 3.40
CA PHE A 12 51.12 -3.74 4.12
C PHE A 12 50.38 -2.59 4.83
N ILE A 13 50.89 -1.36 4.80
CA ILE A 13 50.27 -0.22 5.53
C ILE A 13 49.51 0.74 4.61
N ALA A 14 49.48 0.51 3.29
CA ALA A 14 48.83 1.43 2.34
C ALA A 14 47.40 1.04 1.88
N ILE A 15 46.74 0.01 2.47
CA ILE A 15 45.43 -0.45 2.08
C ILE A 15 44.33 -0.16 3.12
N ALA A 16 44.63 0.58 4.18
CA ALA A 16 43.68 0.88 5.26
C ALA A 16 43.03 2.28 5.19
N ALA A 17 43.04 2.95 4.03
CA ALA A 17 42.41 4.28 3.89
C ALA A 17 41.62 4.44 2.59
N ILE A 18 40.86 3.40 2.17
CA ILE A 18 39.73 3.62 1.28
C ILE A 18 38.51 3.67 2.19
N GLY A 19 38.23 4.86 2.73
CA GLY A 19 37.00 5.16 3.42
C GLY A 19 35.86 4.91 2.46
N CYS A 20 35.00 3.95 2.80
CA CYS A 20 33.67 3.88 2.27
C CYS A 20 32.97 5.21 2.52
N GLY A 21 32.91 6.04 1.49
CA GLY A 21 31.95 7.12 1.42
C GLY A 21 30.59 6.48 1.32
N ALA A 22 29.92 6.28 2.46
CA ALA A 22 28.51 5.94 2.50
C ALA A 22 27.78 7.08 1.80
N LYS A 23 27.20 6.81 0.64
CA LYS A 23 26.18 7.68 0.08
C LYS A 23 25.06 7.72 1.12
N LYS A 24 24.77 8.92 1.60
CA LYS A 24 23.60 9.18 2.43
C LYS A 24 22.39 9.00 1.53
N ASP A 25 21.73 7.86 1.63
CA ASP A 25 20.37 7.72 1.10
C ASP A 25 19.45 8.46 2.08
N ASP A 26 18.93 9.61 1.64
CA ASP A 26 18.10 10.53 2.43
C ASP A 26 16.69 9.98 2.75
N ASN A 27 16.45 8.66 2.58
CA ASN A 27 15.16 8.00 2.76
C ASN A 27 15.17 6.86 3.80
N LEU A 28 16.12 6.86 4.74
CA LEU A 28 16.20 5.86 5.80
C LEU A 28 15.67 6.45 7.12
N ASP A 29 14.43 6.13 7.45
CA ASP A 29 13.90 6.37 8.80
C ASP A 29 14.33 5.23 9.72
N ILE A 30 15.19 5.55 10.73
CA ILE A 30 15.61 4.61 11.75
C ILE A 30 14.63 4.69 12.92
N ILE A 31 13.82 3.65 13.10
CA ILE A 31 12.95 3.50 14.26
C ILE A 31 13.62 2.53 15.25
N GLY A 32 14.21 3.05 16.30
CA GLY A 32 14.79 2.22 17.36
C GLY A 32 15.25 3.05 18.56
N GLY A 33 14.85 2.64 19.75
CA GLY A 33 15.31 3.20 21.02
C GLY A 33 16.60 2.53 21.51
N ALA A 34 17.32 3.17 22.46
CA ALA A 34 18.70 2.92 22.82
C ALA A 34 19.00 1.66 23.67
N ASP A 35 18.02 0.79 23.96
CA ASP A 35 18.18 -0.28 24.95
C ASP A 35 17.82 -1.67 24.40
N GLY A 36 18.79 -2.38 23.79
CA GLY A 36 18.69 -3.82 23.50
C GLY A 36 19.03 -4.21 22.05
N PRO A 37 19.19 -5.53 21.74
CA PRO A 37 19.41 -5.99 20.38
C PRO A 37 18.10 -5.87 19.60
N THR A 38 17.88 -4.70 19.02
CA THR A 38 16.70 -4.39 18.23
C THR A 38 16.99 -4.75 16.78
N SER A 39 16.17 -5.59 16.19
CA SER A 39 16.15 -5.76 14.74
C SER A 39 15.79 -4.43 14.12
N ILE A 40 16.72 -3.80 13.40
CA ILE A 40 16.47 -2.56 12.68
C ILE A 40 15.70 -2.94 11.42
N PHE A 41 14.39 -2.70 11.41
CA PHE A 41 13.60 -2.75 10.20
C PHE A 41 13.83 -1.47 9.38
N LEU A 42 14.55 -1.60 8.29
CA LEU A 42 14.72 -0.55 7.30
C LEU A 42 13.52 -0.62 6.34
N ALA A 43 12.48 0.14 6.61
CA ALA A 43 11.41 0.34 5.65
C ALA A 43 11.85 1.41 4.64
N SER A 44 12.16 1.03 3.41
CA SER A 44 12.30 2.00 2.34
C SER A 44 10.89 2.41 1.89
N LYS A 45 10.48 3.64 2.18
CA LYS A 45 9.27 4.23 1.57
C LYS A 45 9.54 4.44 0.08
N SER A 46 9.12 3.50 -0.77
CA SER A 46 9.06 3.76 -2.20
C SER A 46 7.91 4.75 -2.46
N LYS A 47 8.07 5.62 -3.48
CA LYS A 47 7.00 6.55 -3.89
C LYS A 47 5.73 5.83 -4.38
N GLU A 48 5.80 4.51 -4.51
CA GLU A 48 4.75 3.66 -5.07
C GLU A 48 3.72 3.18 -4.02
N ASP A 49 4.04 3.32 -2.73
CA ASP A 49 3.18 2.79 -1.65
C ASP A 49 2.16 3.79 -1.10
N LYS A 50 1.80 4.82 -1.88
CA LYS A 50 0.83 5.83 -1.43
C LYS A 50 -0.54 5.22 -1.14
N ALA A 51 -0.98 4.25 -1.94
CA ALA A 51 -2.27 3.61 -1.76
C ALA A 51 -2.31 2.77 -0.48
N LEU A 52 -1.25 1.99 -0.21
CA LEU A 52 -1.13 1.24 1.04
C LEU A 52 -1.00 2.16 2.27
N SER A 53 -0.18 3.22 2.17
CA SER A 53 -0.05 4.19 3.26
C SER A 53 -1.37 4.89 3.56
N TRP A 54 -2.13 5.25 2.53
CA TRP A 54 -3.46 5.83 2.67
C TRP A 54 -4.43 4.84 3.34
N LEU A 55 -4.42 3.59 2.91
CA LEU A 55 -5.27 2.55 3.49
C LEU A 55 -4.91 2.25 4.95
N TYR A 56 -3.62 2.29 5.30
CA TYR A 56 -3.18 2.20 6.69
C TYR A 56 -3.79 3.33 7.55
N GLU A 57 -3.79 4.57 7.03
CA GLU A 57 -4.36 5.72 7.77
C GLU A 57 -5.88 5.63 7.91
N LYS A 58 -6.60 5.24 6.87
CA LYS A 58 -8.06 5.28 6.81
C LYS A 58 -8.70 3.94 7.20
N GLY A 59 -8.17 2.86 6.69
CA GLY A 59 -8.66 1.49 6.97
C GLY A 59 -8.20 0.92 8.30
N ARG A 60 -7.21 1.54 8.96
CA ARG A 60 -6.70 1.16 10.29
C ARG A 60 -6.17 -0.26 10.37
N ILE A 61 -5.67 -0.79 9.28
CA ILE A 61 -5.01 -2.10 9.20
C ILE A 61 -3.57 -1.97 8.70
N ASN A 62 -2.71 -2.91 9.10
CA ASN A 62 -1.30 -2.88 8.73
C ASN A 62 -1.04 -3.59 7.39
N VAL A 63 -1.09 -2.83 6.29
CA VAL A 63 -1.00 -3.31 4.90
C VAL A 63 0.33 -3.01 4.21
N ILE A 64 1.36 -2.59 4.95
CA ILE A 64 2.60 -2.05 4.36
C ILE A 64 3.50 -3.09 3.68
N TRP A 65 3.20 -4.38 3.78
CA TRP A 65 4.04 -5.50 3.32
C TRP A 65 3.57 -6.15 2.02
N GLY A 66 2.52 -5.61 1.38
CA GLY A 66 1.98 -6.18 0.16
C GLY A 66 2.89 -5.96 -1.05
N ASP A 67 3.12 -7.00 -1.83
CA ASP A 67 3.81 -6.91 -3.12
C ASP A 67 2.83 -6.46 -4.20
N LYS A 68 3.07 -5.31 -4.82
CA LYS A 68 2.20 -4.79 -5.87
C LYS A 68 2.27 -5.68 -7.11
N ILE A 69 1.16 -6.31 -7.46
CA ILE A 69 1.04 -7.19 -8.62
C ILE A 69 0.30 -6.54 -9.81
N TYR A 70 -0.50 -5.49 -9.55
CA TYR A 70 -1.22 -4.78 -10.60
C TYR A 70 -1.38 -3.30 -10.25
N SER A 71 -1.38 -2.44 -11.30
CA SER A 71 -1.65 -1.02 -11.16
C SER A 71 -2.20 -0.48 -12.48
N LYS A 72 -3.36 0.15 -12.43
CA LYS A 72 -3.96 0.89 -13.53
C LYS A 72 -4.52 2.21 -13.02
N ASP A 73 -4.41 3.24 -13.84
CA ASP A 73 -4.91 4.58 -13.57
C ASP A 73 -5.49 5.14 -14.88
N THR A 74 -6.76 5.51 -14.86
CA THR A 74 -7.48 6.10 -15.98
C THR A 74 -7.76 7.58 -15.79
N HIS A 75 -7.33 8.18 -14.67
CA HIS A 75 -7.47 9.61 -14.46
C HIS A 75 -6.75 10.37 -15.58
N GLY A 76 -7.50 11.22 -16.23
CA GLY A 76 -6.99 11.99 -17.36
C GLY A 76 -7.90 13.16 -17.68
N GLY A 77 -7.34 14.15 -18.42
CA GLY A 77 -8.13 15.29 -18.84
C GLY A 77 -8.15 16.45 -17.83
N PHE A 78 -8.97 17.45 -18.14
CA PHE A 78 -8.97 18.75 -17.47
C PHE A 78 -9.59 18.73 -16.08
N HIS A 79 -10.49 17.78 -15.78
CA HIS A 79 -11.22 17.69 -14.52
C HIS A 79 -10.65 16.67 -13.54
N GLY A 80 -9.74 15.78 -13.98
CA GLY A 80 -9.15 14.75 -13.13
C GLY A 80 -10.05 13.55 -12.86
N ASP A 81 -11.23 13.48 -13.51
CA ASP A 81 -12.17 12.37 -13.38
C ASP A 81 -11.53 11.07 -13.88
N GLY A 82 -11.83 9.97 -13.23
CA GLY A 82 -11.28 8.66 -13.60
C GLY A 82 -11.38 7.64 -12.49
N SER A 83 -10.60 6.57 -12.68
CA SER A 83 -10.49 5.50 -11.71
C SER A 83 -9.07 4.97 -11.62
N SER A 84 -8.69 4.48 -10.46
CA SER A 84 -7.45 3.73 -10.28
C SER A 84 -7.74 2.39 -9.62
N LEU A 85 -7.00 1.37 -10.04
CA LEU A 85 -6.99 0.06 -9.39
C LEU A 85 -5.56 -0.36 -9.09
N TYR A 86 -5.33 -0.72 -7.85
CA TYR A 86 -4.07 -1.31 -7.38
C TYR A 86 -4.36 -2.68 -6.77
N SER A 87 -3.52 -3.68 -7.06
CA SER A 87 -3.63 -4.97 -6.38
C SER A 87 -2.30 -5.37 -5.76
N TYR A 88 -2.39 -5.94 -4.56
CA TYR A 88 -1.25 -6.33 -3.75
C TYR A 88 -1.43 -7.77 -3.28
N GLN A 89 -0.38 -8.57 -3.49
CA GLN A 89 -0.30 -9.93 -2.96
C GLN A 89 0.34 -9.93 -1.58
N PHE A 90 -0.23 -10.68 -0.66
CA PHE A 90 0.37 -10.93 0.65
C PHE A 90 0.87 -12.37 0.73
N THR A 91 1.83 -12.61 1.60
CA THR A 91 2.45 -13.93 1.76
C THR A 91 1.82 -14.75 2.89
N ASP A 92 0.94 -14.11 3.66
CA ASP A 92 0.24 -14.72 4.77
C ASP A 92 -1.10 -14.04 5.03
N SER A 93 -2.02 -14.73 5.70
CA SER A 93 -3.35 -14.25 6.10
C SER A 93 -3.34 -13.42 7.40
N SER A 94 -2.23 -12.75 7.72
CA SER A 94 -2.11 -12.00 8.99
C SER A 94 -3.07 -10.81 9.07
N MET A 95 -3.61 -10.35 7.96
CA MET A 95 -4.55 -9.23 7.89
C MET A 95 -6.00 -9.61 8.26
N GLU A 96 -6.41 -10.86 8.06
CA GLU A 96 -7.78 -11.28 8.35
C GLU A 96 -8.23 -10.96 9.78
N PRO A 97 -7.44 -11.30 10.83
CA PRO A 97 -7.84 -10.97 12.20
C PRO A 97 -7.98 -9.47 12.47
N GLU A 98 -7.13 -8.64 11.82
CA GLU A 98 -7.25 -7.18 11.96
C GLU A 98 -8.51 -6.65 11.28
N MET A 99 -8.90 -7.24 10.14
CA MET A 99 -10.13 -6.88 9.42
C MET A 99 -11.37 -7.36 10.17
N GLU A 100 -11.35 -8.57 10.73
CA GLU A 100 -12.45 -9.13 11.50
C GLU A 100 -12.75 -8.30 12.78
N GLU A 101 -11.70 -7.79 13.44
CA GLU A 101 -11.83 -6.95 14.65
C GLU A 101 -12.11 -5.48 14.34
N SER A 102 -11.99 -5.04 13.07
CA SER A 102 -12.12 -3.65 12.67
C SER A 102 -13.59 -3.20 12.61
N GLU A 103 -13.86 -1.99 13.11
CA GLU A 103 -15.15 -1.32 12.92
C GLU A 103 -15.37 -0.76 11.52
N TYR A 104 -14.31 -0.66 10.69
CA TYR A 104 -14.32 -0.06 9.35
C TYR A 104 -14.39 -1.10 8.24
N TRP A 105 -13.97 -2.33 8.51
CA TRP A 105 -14.02 -3.43 7.55
C TRP A 105 -15.27 -4.27 7.74
N LYS A 106 -15.85 -4.67 6.64
CA LYS A 106 -17.07 -5.47 6.61
C LYS A 106 -16.79 -6.78 5.89
N SER A 107 -17.38 -7.87 6.34
CA SER A 107 -17.28 -9.15 5.63
C SER A 107 -18.07 -9.10 4.30
N ILE A 108 -17.63 -9.83 3.29
CA ILE A 108 -18.37 -10.11 2.07
C ILE A 108 -19.64 -10.92 2.44
N PRO A 109 -20.81 -10.67 1.75
CA PRO A 109 -20.97 -9.95 0.48
C PRO A 109 -20.95 -8.43 0.63
N LEU A 110 -20.63 -7.75 -0.47
CA LEU A 110 -20.66 -6.29 -0.58
C LEU A 110 -22.08 -5.76 -0.30
N SER A 111 -22.16 -4.54 0.21
CA SER A 111 -23.42 -3.81 0.25
C SER A 111 -23.97 -3.55 -1.16
N GLU A 112 -25.25 -3.17 -1.24
CA GLU A 112 -25.88 -2.82 -2.52
C GLU A 112 -25.19 -1.60 -3.13
N GLU A 113 -24.84 -0.60 -2.34
CA GLU A 113 -24.20 0.64 -2.78
C GLU A 113 -22.82 0.38 -3.40
N VAL A 114 -21.96 -0.39 -2.71
CA VAL A 114 -20.63 -0.73 -3.19
C VAL A 114 -20.68 -1.70 -4.37
N SER A 115 -21.58 -2.67 -4.33
CA SER A 115 -21.82 -3.58 -5.46
C SER A 115 -22.25 -2.83 -6.72
N ASN A 116 -23.17 -1.85 -6.57
CA ASN A 116 -23.61 -1.00 -7.66
C ASN A 116 -22.50 -0.10 -8.19
N LEU A 117 -21.61 0.41 -7.32
CA LEU A 117 -20.46 1.20 -7.72
C LEU A 117 -19.53 0.42 -8.66
N ILE A 118 -19.22 -0.82 -8.32
CA ILE A 118 -18.35 -1.68 -9.12
C ILE A 118 -19.07 -2.16 -10.39
N ASN A 119 -20.27 -2.72 -10.25
CA ASN A 119 -20.97 -3.40 -11.35
C ASN A 119 -21.57 -2.44 -12.39
N ASN A 120 -21.94 -1.21 -11.99
CA ASN A 120 -22.52 -0.23 -12.90
C ASN A 120 -21.48 0.71 -13.55
N SER A 121 -20.20 0.54 -13.25
CA SER A 121 -19.10 1.25 -13.90
C SER A 121 -18.80 0.65 -15.29
N ILE A 122 -19.81 0.62 -16.18
CA ILE A 122 -19.70 0.05 -17.52
C ILE A 122 -18.64 0.81 -18.32
N GLY A 123 -17.66 0.08 -18.87
CA GLY A 123 -16.55 0.65 -19.62
C GLY A 123 -15.45 1.23 -18.76
N ASP A 124 -15.52 1.10 -17.45
CA ASP A 124 -14.43 1.42 -16.52
C ASP A 124 -13.50 0.21 -16.42
N GLU A 125 -12.38 0.28 -17.12
CA GLU A 125 -11.41 -0.82 -17.17
C GLU A 125 -10.82 -1.18 -15.78
N CYS A 126 -10.86 -0.26 -14.81
CA CYS A 126 -10.43 -0.54 -13.44
C CYS A 126 -11.48 -1.36 -12.70
N ALA A 127 -12.76 -1.00 -12.81
CA ALA A 127 -13.86 -1.76 -12.20
C ALA A 127 -14.00 -3.16 -12.83
N GLU A 128 -13.88 -3.25 -14.17
CA GLU A 128 -13.94 -4.53 -14.89
C GLU A 128 -12.80 -5.50 -14.55
N ALA A 129 -11.67 -4.98 -14.03
CA ALA A 129 -10.53 -5.80 -13.63
C ALA A 129 -10.63 -6.35 -12.19
N ILE A 130 -11.66 -5.99 -11.43
CA ILE A 130 -11.89 -6.53 -10.09
C ILE A 130 -12.58 -7.90 -10.25
N PRO A 131 -12.00 -9.00 -9.72
CA PRO A 131 -12.63 -10.32 -9.78
C PRO A 131 -13.83 -10.41 -8.84
N GLU A 132 -14.65 -11.45 -9.04
CA GLU A 132 -15.62 -11.86 -8.03
C GLU A 132 -14.88 -12.46 -6.84
N ILE A 133 -15.12 -11.92 -5.64
CA ILE A 133 -14.49 -12.35 -4.39
C ILE A 133 -15.54 -13.08 -3.55
N PRO A 134 -15.46 -14.40 -3.39
CA PRO A 134 -16.47 -15.16 -2.66
C PRO A 134 -16.32 -15.09 -1.15
N ASN A 135 -15.09 -14.87 -0.66
CA ASN A 135 -14.73 -14.88 0.75
C ASN A 135 -13.71 -13.79 1.05
N GLY A 136 -13.97 -12.99 2.09
CA GLY A 136 -13.06 -11.91 2.48
C GLY A 136 -13.75 -10.72 3.11
N TYR A 137 -13.14 -9.57 2.95
CA TYR A 137 -13.56 -8.33 3.58
C TYR A 137 -13.53 -7.17 2.59
N TYR A 138 -14.33 -6.15 2.86
CA TYR A 138 -14.26 -4.90 2.16
C TYR A 138 -14.25 -3.70 3.10
N PHE A 139 -13.68 -2.62 2.62
CA PHE A 139 -13.60 -1.33 3.25
C PHE A 139 -14.07 -0.26 2.28
N PHE A 140 -14.86 0.69 2.76
CA PHE A 140 -15.34 1.83 2.00
C PHE A 140 -14.93 3.14 2.65
N TYR A 141 -14.55 4.11 1.83
CA TYR A 141 -14.27 5.46 2.28
C TYR A 141 -14.72 6.48 1.24
N ASP A 142 -15.60 7.39 1.67
CA ASP A 142 -16.05 8.53 0.89
C ASP A 142 -15.12 9.73 1.13
N GLY A 143 -14.35 10.11 0.11
CA GLY A 143 -13.45 11.27 0.14
C GLY A 143 -14.14 12.60 -0.17
N HIS A 144 -15.45 12.58 -0.48
CA HIS A 144 -16.18 13.77 -0.84
C HIS A 144 -16.32 14.74 0.34
N THR A 145 -16.15 16.04 0.07
CA THR A 145 -16.16 17.08 1.12
C THR A 145 -17.50 17.24 1.84
N GLU A 146 -18.59 16.77 1.24
CA GLU A 146 -19.95 16.81 1.80
C GLU A 146 -20.33 15.53 2.56
N ALA A 147 -19.45 14.53 2.63
CA ALA A 147 -19.70 13.34 3.41
C ALA A 147 -19.80 13.67 4.90
N ALA A 148 -20.92 13.36 5.51
CA ALA A 148 -21.12 13.56 6.95
C ALA A 148 -20.33 12.54 7.77
N ASP A 149 -20.31 11.29 7.30
CA ASP A 149 -19.46 10.20 7.78
C ASP A 149 -18.77 9.57 6.56
N PRO A 150 -17.44 9.62 6.46
CA PRO A 150 -16.74 9.08 5.31
C PRO A 150 -16.78 7.54 5.23
N TYR A 151 -17.21 6.84 6.26
CA TYR A 151 -17.33 5.39 6.29
C TYR A 151 -18.76 4.89 6.01
N ASP A 152 -19.72 5.82 5.86
CA ASP A 152 -21.11 5.50 5.54
C ASP A 152 -21.33 5.52 4.01
N GLU A 153 -21.54 4.34 3.45
CA GLU A 153 -21.80 4.15 2.01
C GLU A 153 -23.23 4.51 1.58
N SER A 154 -24.19 4.66 2.52
CA SER A 154 -25.59 4.89 2.22
C SER A 154 -25.88 6.22 1.49
N GLU A 155 -24.99 7.21 1.64
CA GLU A 155 -25.10 8.52 1.02
C GLU A 155 -24.42 8.60 -0.37
N LEU A 156 -23.75 7.54 -0.81
CA LEU A 156 -22.91 7.54 -2.02
C LEU A 156 -23.66 8.04 -3.26
N TRP A 157 -24.91 7.63 -3.42
CA TRP A 157 -25.74 7.92 -4.60
C TRP A 157 -26.63 9.17 -4.45
N ASN A 158 -26.56 9.87 -3.32
CA ASN A 158 -27.37 11.09 -3.06
C ASN A 158 -26.72 12.35 -3.64
N ARG A 159 -25.57 12.22 -4.32
CA ARG A 159 -24.78 13.32 -4.86
C ARG A 159 -24.53 13.17 -6.36
N ALA A 160 -24.19 14.30 -6.99
CA ALA A 160 -23.92 14.34 -8.42
C ALA A 160 -22.50 13.89 -8.81
N SER A 161 -21.58 13.84 -7.84
CA SER A 161 -20.20 13.42 -8.05
C SER A 161 -19.77 12.40 -7.00
N ILE A 162 -18.88 11.51 -7.39
CA ILE A 162 -18.33 10.44 -6.56
C ILE A 162 -16.85 10.74 -6.34
N ASN A 163 -16.39 10.61 -5.12
CA ASN A 163 -14.98 10.59 -4.74
C ASN A 163 -14.83 9.56 -3.63
N CYS A 164 -14.57 8.31 -4.01
CA CYS A 164 -14.53 7.25 -3.04
C CYS A 164 -13.39 6.25 -3.30
N THR A 165 -13.04 5.52 -2.26
CA THR A 165 -12.13 4.39 -2.30
C THR A 165 -12.81 3.17 -1.73
N VAL A 166 -12.71 2.06 -2.45
CA VAL A 166 -13.12 0.73 -2.01
C VAL A 166 -11.90 -0.16 -1.97
N ALA A 167 -11.62 -0.76 -0.81
CA ALA A 167 -10.63 -1.82 -0.71
C ALA A 167 -11.35 -3.16 -0.54
N LEU A 168 -10.88 -4.18 -1.25
CA LEU A 168 -11.45 -5.52 -1.26
C LEU A 168 -10.32 -6.50 -0.96
N TYR A 169 -10.48 -7.32 0.04
CA TYR A 169 -9.51 -8.37 0.37
C TYR A 169 -10.11 -9.73 0.07
N ASP A 170 -9.44 -10.47 -0.80
CA ASP A 170 -9.72 -11.87 -1.11
C ASP A 170 -8.95 -12.75 -0.12
N ALA A 171 -9.68 -13.36 0.81
CA ALA A 171 -9.10 -14.19 1.86
C ALA A 171 -8.66 -15.58 1.33
N ASP A 172 -9.15 -16.02 0.18
CA ASP A 172 -8.77 -17.30 -0.41
C ASP A 172 -7.44 -17.19 -1.18
N GLU A 173 -7.14 -16.00 -1.73
CA GLU A 173 -5.96 -15.74 -2.56
C GLU A 173 -4.94 -14.83 -1.88
N ASP A 174 -5.22 -14.27 -0.71
CA ASP A 174 -4.41 -13.26 0.00
C ASP A 174 -4.11 -12.03 -0.86
N ILE A 175 -5.10 -11.56 -1.64
CA ILE A 175 -4.95 -10.41 -2.53
C ILE A 175 -5.83 -9.25 -2.06
N LEU A 176 -5.22 -8.07 -1.94
CA LEU A 176 -5.92 -6.82 -1.66
C LEU A 176 -6.04 -6.00 -2.95
N TYR A 177 -7.26 -5.61 -3.29
CA TYR A 177 -7.60 -4.69 -4.37
C TYR A 177 -7.98 -3.33 -3.78
N ILE A 178 -7.41 -2.24 -4.29
CA ILE A 178 -7.76 -0.87 -3.91
C ILE A 178 -8.29 -0.16 -5.15
N PHE A 179 -9.58 0.08 -5.18
CA PHE A 179 -10.28 0.78 -6.25
C PHE A 179 -10.62 2.20 -5.80
N ILE A 180 -10.21 3.19 -6.60
CA ILE A 180 -10.47 4.62 -6.37
C ILE A 180 -11.32 5.12 -7.53
N LYS A 181 -12.37 5.88 -7.23
CA LYS A 181 -13.28 6.46 -8.22
C LYS A 181 -13.51 7.93 -7.93
N ASP A 182 -13.19 8.77 -8.92
CA ASP A 182 -13.44 10.21 -8.93
C ASP A 182 -14.27 10.60 -10.16
N THR A 183 -15.34 11.44 -9.95
CA THR A 183 -16.18 11.96 -11.04
C THR A 183 -16.56 13.42 -10.83
#